data_585e50bafaaf554cbc070f25ea2ccd63
#
_entry.id   585e50bafaaf554cbc070f25ea2ccd63
#
_cell.length_a   1.000
_cell.length_b   1.000
_cell.length_c   1.000
_cell.angle_alpha   90.00
_cell.angle_beta   90.00
_cell.angle_gamma   90.00
#
_symmetry.space_group_name_H-M   'P 1'
#
loop_
_entity.id
_entity.type
_entity.pdbx_description
1 polymer ?
#
loop_
_entity_poly.entity_id
_entity_poly.type
_entity_poly.pdbx_seq_one_letter_code
_entity_poly.pdbx_strand_id
1 'polypeptide(L)'
;MRIKSTILVSLIASLGLASMAIAEEQMDGRGLAFDKKKGNCLACHAIPSEAKAESPGNIGPPLVNMKERYPDRAKLRAKIWDATASNPDAVMPPFGRNKILTEPEIDLVTDYVQGL
;
A
#
# COMPACT_ATOMS: atom_id res chain seq x y z
N MET A 1 -48.90 61.03 -9.23
CA MET A 1 -48.52 60.17 -8.11
C MET A 1 -47.53 59.09 -8.63
N ARG A 2 -46.22 59.30 -8.36
CA ARG A 2 -45.14 58.43 -8.92
C ARG A 2 -44.74 57.48 -7.89
N ILE A 3 -44.98 56.16 -8.13
CA ILE A 3 -44.55 55.07 -7.31
C ILE A 3 -43.14 54.69 -7.75
N LYS A 4 -42.14 54.91 -6.90
CA LYS A 4 -40.75 54.50 -7.14
C LYS A 4 -40.61 53.03 -6.64
N SER A 5 -40.52 52.12 -7.59
CA SER A 5 -40.13 50.72 -7.30
C SER A 5 -38.68 50.65 -6.93
N THR A 6 -38.41 50.27 -5.70
CA THR A 6 -37.08 49.96 -5.21
C THR A 6 -36.81 48.48 -5.47
N ILE A 7 -35.92 48.18 -6.41
CA ILE A 7 -35.50 46.82 -6.70
C ILE A 7 -34.42 46.45 -5.66
N LEU A 8 -34.75 45.52 -4.78
CA LEU A 8 -33.84 44.95 -3.82
C LEU A 8 -33.05 43.85 -4.50
N VAL A 9 -31.79 44.11 -4.81
CA VAL A 9 -30.89 43.09 -5.38
C VAL A 9 -30.33 42.29 -4.22
N SER A 10 -30.82 41.05 -4.04
CA SER A 10 -30.26 40.08 -3.08
C SER A 10 -29.00 39.46 -3.68
N LEU A 11 -27.86 39.85 -3.15
CA LEU A 11 -26.56 39.28 -3.47
C LEU A 11 -26.40 37.96 -2.65
N ILE A 12 -26.68 36.83 -3.26
CA ILE A 12 -26.42 35.50 -2.66
C ILE A 12 -24.93 35.22 -2.82
N ALA A 13 -24.18 35.40 -1.74
CA ALA A 13 -22.80 34.97 -1.66
C ALA A 13 -22.78 33.43 -1.49
N SER A 14 -22.53 32.73 -2.60
CA SER A 14 -22.24 31.29 -2.57
C SER A 14 -20.85 31.09 -2.00
N LEU A 15 -20.76 30.72 -0.71
CA LEU A 15 -19.55 30.16 -0.12
C LEU A 15 -19.31 28.77 -0.74
N GLY A 16 -18.41 28.72 -1.73
CA GLY A 16 -17.88 27.47 -2.22
C GLY A 16 -17.02 26.84 -1.12
N LEU A 17 -17.54 25.76 -0.48
CA LEU A 17 -16.68 24.87 0.31
C LEU A 17 -15.73 24.17 -0.67
N ALA A 18 -14.50 24.69 -0.77
CA ALA A 18 -13.41 23.94 -1.35
C ALA A 18 -13.11 22.77 -0.43
N SER A 19 -13.62 21.59 -0.77
CA SER A 19 -13.16 20.33 -0.15
C SER A 19 -11.68 20.18 -0.49
N MET A 20 -10.82 20.53 0.45
CA MET A 20 -9.42 20.10 0.40
C MET A 20 -9.43 18.60 0.58
N ALA A 21 -9.39 17.87 -0.52
CA ALA A 21 -9.02 16.46 -0.51
C ALA A 21 -7.56 16.44 -0.03
N ILE A 22 -7.36 16.05 1.24
CA ILE A 22 -6.05 15.67 1.74
C ILE A 22 -5.71 14.42 0.94
N ALA A 23 -4.82 14.54 -0.03
CA ALA A 23 -4.22 13.39 -0.68
C ALA A 23 -3.44 12.67 0.43
N GLU A 24 -3.95 11.54 0.89
CA GLU A 24 -3.23 10.63 1.77
C GLU A 24 -1.99 10.20 0.97
N GLU A 25 -0.79 10.54 1.48
CA GLU A 25 0.47 10.19 0.83
C GLU A 25 0.56 8.66 0.81
N GLN A 26 0.27 8.09 -0.35
CA GLN A 26 0.31 6.65 -0.53
C GLN A 26 1.75 6.17 -0.42
N MET A 27 2.04 5.30 0.56
CA MET A 27 3.37 4.69 0.70
C MET A 27 3.71 3.90 -0.58
N ASP A 28 4.98 3.94 -0.98
CA ASP A 28 5.50 3.06 -2.01
C ASP A 28 5.65 1.62 -1.50
N GLY A 29 5.98 0.70 -2.40
CA GLY A 29 6.11 -0.72 -2.06
C GLY A 29 7.17 -0.98 -0.99
N ARG A 30 8.26 -0.21 -0.99
CA ARG A 30 9.29 -0.30 0.04
C ARG A 30 8.77 0.18 1.39
N GLY A 31 8.14 1.34 1.43
CA GLY A 31 7.52 1.87 2.65
C GLY A 31 6.53 0.89 3.26
N LEU A 32 5.65 0.32 2.43
CA LEU A 32 4.68 -0.70 2.84
C LEU A 32 5.34 -1.95 3.42
N ALA A 33 6.44 -2.43 2.80
CA ALA A 33 7.18 -3.61 3.26
C ALA A 33 7.87 -3.38 4.60
N PHE A 34 8.30 -2.15 4.89
CA PHE A 34 8.97 -1.78 6.14
C PHE A 34 8.03 -1.34 7.25
N ASP A 35 6.83 -0.87 6.92
CA ASP A 35 5.88 -0.38 7.92
C ASP A 35 5.38 -1.52 8.81
N LYS A 36 5.58 -1.38 10.13
CA LYS A 36 5.22 -2.38 11.13
C LYS A 36 3.72 -2.61 11.27
N LYS A 37 2.91 -1.67 10.79
CA LYS A 37 1.43 -1.76 10.81
C LYS A 37 0.86 -2.26 9.48
N LYS A 38 1.71 -2.43 8.46
CA LYS A 38 1.35 -2.87 7.11
C LYS A 38 2.02 -4.20 6.79
N GLY A 39 2.99 -4.23 5.88
CA GLY A 39 3.65 -5.46 5.47
C GLY A 39 4.53 -6.07 6.54
N ASN A 40 5.32 -5.24 7.21
CA ASN A 40 6.28 -5.66 8.25
C ASN A 40 7.15 -6.85 7.81
N CYS A 41 7.59 -6.85 6.57
CA CYS A 41 8.30 -7.97 5.95
C CYS A 41 9.60 -8.31 6.66
N LEU A 42 10.28 -7.27 7.22
CA LEU A 42 11.51 -7.43 8.00
C LEU A 42 11.35 -8.26 9.27
N ALA A 43 10.13 -8.38 9.81
CA ALA A 43 9.89 -9.24 10.97
C ALA A 43 10.28 -10.71 10.70
N CYS A 44 10.25 -11.14 9.43
CA CYS A 44 10.50 -12.52 9.03
C CYS A 44 11.57 -12.68 7.95
N HIS A 45 11.81 -11.64 7.12
CA HIS A 45 12.70 -11.72 5.95
C HIS A 45 13.88 -10.77 6.08
N ALA A 46 15.09 -11.28 5.83
CA ALA A 46 16.23 -10.41 5.57
C ALA A 46 16.13 -9.80 4.16
N ILE A 47 16.54 -8.53 4.03
CA ILE A 47 16.65 -7.81 2.75
C ILE A 47 18.08 -7.26 2.65
N PRO A 48 19.04 -8.07 2.23
CA PRO A 48 20.47 -7.70 2.30
C PRO A 48 20.86 -6.48 1.45
N SER A 49 20.11 -6.17 0.40
CA SER A 49 20.34 -4.99 -0.43
C SER A 49 19.92 -3.67 0.23
N GLU A 50 19.21 -3.74 1.35
CA GLU A 50 18.65 -2.58 2.04
C GLU A 50 19.47 -2.23 3.29
N ALA A 51 20.26 -1.14 3.22
CA ALA A 51 21.11 -0.70 4.33
C ALA A 51 20.34 -0.37 5.62
N LYS A 52 19.03 -0.03 5.51
CA LYS A 52 18.16 0.27 6.64
C LYS A 52 17.40 -0.94 7.17
N ALA A 53 17.63 -2.13 6.62
CA ALA A 53 17.04 -3.39 7.10
C ALA A 53 17.82 -3.91 8.30
N GLU A 54 17.67 -3.24 9.44
CA GLU A 54 18.35 -3.60 10.69
C GLU A 54 17.60 -4.71 11.43
N SER A 55 18.34 -5.65 12.00
CA SER A 55 17.81 -6.73 12.84
C SER A 55 16.61 -7.48 12.21
N PRO A 56 16.72 -7.96 10.97
CA PRO A 56 15.64 -8.69 10.32
C PRO A 56 15.43 -10.05 10.99
N GLY A 57 14.18 -10.55 10.90
CA GLY A 57 13.88 -11.94 11.26
C GLY A 57 14.45 -12.93 10.25
N ASN A 58 14.41 -14.21 10.61
CA ASN A 58 14.89 -15.33 9.80
C ASN A 58 13.86 -16.45 9.62
N ILE A 59 12.60 -16.19 9.94
CA ILE A 59 11.50 -17.14 9.79
C ILE A 59 11.23 -17.42 8.31
N GLY A 60 11.28 -16.36 7.49
CA GLY A 60 11.18 -16.45 6.04
C GLY A 60 12.55 -16.46 5.36
N PRO A 61 12.65 -16.91 4.10
CA PRO A 61 13.90 -16.87 3.35
C PRO A 61 14.30 -15.41 3.06
N PRO A 62 15.61 -15.12 2.90
CA PRO A 62 16.06 -13.80 2.48
C PRO A 62 15.43 -13.39 1.14
N LEU A 63 15.05 -12.11 1.02
CA LEU A 63 14.53 -11.54 -0.21
C LEU A 63 15.72 -11.06 -1.06
N VAL A 64 16.25 -11.98 -1.86
CA VAL A 64 17.37 -11.76 -2.79
C VAL A 64 17.08 -12.51 -4.08
N ASN A 65 17.58 -11.98 -5.19
CA ASN A 65 17.42 -12.58 -6.53
C ASN A 65 15.95 -12.93 -6.83
N MET A 66 15.05 -12.07 -6.41
CA MET A 66 13.62 -12.37 -6.45
C MET A 66 13.11 -12.46 -7.87
N LYS A 67 13.68 -11.71 -8.82
CA LYS A 67 13.32 -11.81 -10.24
C LYS A 67 13.65 -13.17 -10.85
N GLU A 68 14.75 -13.79 -10.43
CA GLU A 68 15.13 -15.12 -10.86
C GLU A 68 14.28 -16.21 -10.22
N ARG A 69 13.98 -16.05 -8.93
CA ARG A 69 13.14 -17.00 -8.17
C ARG A 69 11.67 -16.93 -8.55
N TYR A 70 11.20 -15.76 -8.90
CA TYR A 70 9.82 -15.48 -9.33
C TYR A 70 9.84 -14.66 -10.64
N PRO A 71 10.22 -15.25 -11.77
CA PRO A 71 10.17 -14.56 -13.05
C PRO A 71 8.74 -14.14 -13.44
N ASP A 72 7.75 -14.93 -13.01
CA ASP A 72 6.34 -14.62 -13.15
C ASP A 72 5.86 -13.79 -11.95
N ARG A 73 5.60 -12.50 -12.18
CA ARG A 73 5.08 -11.55 -11.19
C ARG A 73 3.79 -12.04 -10.54
N ALA A 74 2.91 -12.66 -11.33
CA ALA A 74 1.62 -13.13 -10.81
C ALA A 74 1.78 -14.22 -9.75
N LYS A 75 2.79 -15.07 -9.88
CA LYS A 75 3.10 -16.09 -8.87
C LYS A 75 3.63 -15.48 -7.59
N LEU A 76 4.48 -14.45 -7.67
CA LEU A 76 4.94 -13.71 -6.49
C LEU A 76 3.78 -13.00 -5.80
N ARG A 77 2.95 -12.32 -6.58
CA ARG A 77 1.75 -11.65 -6.08
C ARG A 77 0.83 -12.63 -5.33
N ALA A 78 0.60 -13.80 -5.90
CA ALA A 78 -0.22 -14.83 -5.26
C ALA A 78 0.37 -15.31 -3.93
N LYS A 79 1.69 -15.42 -3.82
CA LYS A 79 2.38 -15.74 -2.55
C LYS A 79 2.17 -14.67 -1.48
N ILE A 80 2.24 -13.40 -1.86
CA ILE A 80 2.01 -12.27 -0.93
C ILE A 80 0.52 -12.21 -0.57
N TRP A 81 -0.35 -12.48 -1.51
CA TRP A 81 -1.79 -12.52 -1.27
C TRP A 81 -2.17 -13.57 -0.23
N ASP A 82 -1.75 -14.81 -0.46
CA ASP A 82 -2.00 -15.92 0.45
C ASP A 82 -1.03 -17.07 0.18
N ALA A 83 0.05 -17.13 0.94
CA ALA A 83 1.04 -18.20 0.84
C ALA A 83 0.47 -19.57 1.19
N THR A 84 -0.57 -19.64 2.02
CA THR A 84 -1.18 -20.91 2.44
C THR A 84 -1.91 -21.61 1.30
N ALA A 85 -2.29 -20.90 0.24
CA ALA A 85 -2.90 -21.52 -0.95
C ALA A 85 -1.97 -22.53 -1.64
N SER A 86 -0.65 -22.35 -1.53
CA SER A 86 0.35 -23.25 -2.13
C SER A 86 1.16 -24.04 -1.09
N ASN A 87 1.19 -23.61 0.16
CA ASN A 87 1.80 -24.28 1.28
C ASN A 87 0.90 -24.10 2.51
N PRO A 88 0.06 -25.09 2.85
CA PRO A 88 -0.86 -24.99 4.00
C PRO A 88 -0.18 -24.70 5.34
N ASP A 89 1.10 -25.05 5.48
CA ASP A 89 1.88 -24.83 6.70
C ASP A 89 2.61 -23.49 6.72
N ALA A 90 2.37 -22.62 5.72
CA ALA A 90 3.00 -21.31 5.67
C ALA A 90 2.56 -20.44 6.85
N VAL A 91 3.53 -19.85 7.54
CA VAL A 91 3.29 -18.89 8.63
C VAL A 91 3.25 -17.43 8.15
N MET A 92 3.58 -17.20 6.88
CA MET A 92 3.48 -15.87 6.28
C MET A 92 2.02 -15.41 6.30
N PRO A 93 1.72 -14.21 6.82
CA PRO A 93 0.36 -13.71 6.86
C PRO A 93 -0.25 -13.60 5.46
N PRO A 94 -1.52 -13.96 5.26
CA PRO A 94 -2.20 -13.81 3.98
C PRO A 94 -2.65 -12.35 3.79
N PHE A 95 -1.72 -11.50 3.36
CA PHE A 95 -1.88 -10.05 3.34
C PHE A 95 -3.07 -9.57 2.53
N GLY A 96 -3.39 -10.24 1.42
CA GLY A 96 -4.55 -9.91 0.61
C GLY A 96 -5.83 -10.54 1.15
N ARG A 97 -5.83 -11.84 1.38
CA ARG A 97 -7.02 -12.56 1.85
C ARG A 97 -7.57 -11.99 3.16
N ASN A 98 -6.71 -11.64 4.09
CA ASN A 98 -7.10 -11.06 5.38
C ASN A 98 -7.18 -9.53 5.37
N LYS A 99 -7.08 -8.90 4.19
CA LYS A 99 -7.18 -7.43 4.02
C LYS A 99 -6.20 -6.63 4.90
N ILE A 100 -5.01 -7.18 5.15
CA ILE A 100 -3.91 -6.48 5.84
C ILE A 100 -3.36 -5.39 4.91
N LEU A 101 -3.25 -5.70 3.62
CA LEU A 101 -2.93 -4.78 2.55
C LEU A 101 -4.09 -4.73 1.57
N THR A 102 -4.34 -3.57 0.99
CA THR A 102 -5.30 -3.41 -0.11
C THR A 102 -4.74 -3.99 -1.41
N GLU A 103 -5.59 -4.21 -2.41
CA GLU A 103 -5.16 -4.69 -3.74
C GLU A 103 -4.04 -3.83 -4.34
N PRO A 104 -4.15 -2.48 -4.38
CA PRO A 104 -3.07 -1.63 -4.87
C PRO A 104 -1.79 -1.72 -4.04
N GLU A 105 -1.90 -1.84 -2.71
CA GLU A 105 -0.74 -2.02 -1.83
C GLU A 105 -0.04 -3.35 -2.09
N ILE A 106 -0.78 -4.44 -2.33
CA ILE A 106 -0.23 -5.74 -2.73
C ILE A 106 0.56 -5.60 -4.03
N ASP A 107 0.04 -4.87 -5.01
CA ASP A 107 0.74 -4.64 -6.28
C ASP A 107 2.05 -3.89 -6.08
N LEU A 108 2.04 -2.82 -5.29
CA LEU A 108 3.24 -2.03 -4.97
C LEU A 108 4.30 -2.87 -4.24
N VAL A 109 3.89 -3.65 -3.24
CA VAL A 109 4.82 -4.55 -2.51
C VAL A 109 5.36 -5.63 -3.43
N THR A 110 4.53 -6.20 -4.31
CA THR A 110 4.96 -7.21 -5.27
C THR A 110 6.05 -6.67 -6.20
N ASP A 111 5.85 -5.47 -6.73
CA ASP A 111 6.83 -4.82 -7.63
C ASP A 111 8.15 -4.52 -6.91
N TYR A 112 8.06 -4.02 -5.68
CA TYR A 112 9.25 -3.79 -4.85
C TYR A 112 10.00 -5.09 -4.58
N VAL A 113 9.32 -6.12 -4.08
CA VAL A 113 9.96 -7.41 -3.73
C VAL A 113 10.54 -8.09 -4.97
N GLN A 114 9.87 -8.03 -6.12
CA GLN A 114 10.41 -8.63 -7.35
C GLN A 114 11.69 -7.95 -7.83
N GLY A 115 11.91 -6.68 -7.45
CA GLY A 115 13.12 -5.92 -7.78
C GLY A 115 14.33 -6.22 -6.89
N LEU A 116 14.17 -7.01 -5.83
CA LEU A 116 15.25 -7.37 -4.90
C LEU A 116 16.09 -8.57 -5.43
#